data_b30aa4a7793cc046e546c0f7a5e3a787
#
_entry.id   b30aa4a7793cc046e546c0f7a5e3a787
#
_cell.length_a   1.000
_cell.length_b   1.000
_cell.length_c   1.000
_cell.angle_alpha   90.00
_cell.angle_beta   90.00
_cell.angle_gamma   90.00
#
_symmetry.space_group_name_H-M   'P 1'
#
loop_
_entity.id
_entity.type
_entity.pdbx_description
1 polymer ?
#
loop_
_entity_poly.entity_id
_entity_poly.type
_entity_poly.pdbx_seq_one_letter_code
_entity_poly.pdbx_strand_id
1 'polypeptide(L)'
;TLGAILGTAAHLEGKGSSTLDVAGLAQRNGPVTSHLRVANSPSELHSTRIATGSADLIIGCDIVVTTGMEPVSKISKNRTHMVINSHVAPTSNFASNPDLDLSSARMIKGLKEVASKDLMHLIDATKFATSLMGNAIAANLFLVGYAIQKGLFPISLTAVERAIELNGVSVQMNKESIYWGRLAAIDIKKVESIALNDVEAKIVVETLDSVINDRYDFLVGYQNKKYADQYKALVLRIKDIDKSISNDQDSLSMAVAKFYFKLMAYKDEYEVARLHTGDEIKKYLDDKLEGSYKIEYSLAPPVFGGRDKLTGRYPKRKLPSITYYLFALMKRFKFVRGTPLDIFGMSSHRKTERKLIVEYEEMMSQVVNKVDINNYDSAVKIASLPDHIKGYDVVKEANIEKAKLLKQQYFNEFNGTNINIVNTYPKAAGAQS
;
A
#
# COMPACT_ATOMS: atom_id res chain seq x y z
N THR A 1 14.70 -15.32 -11.55
CA THR A 1 13.57 -14.54 -12.12
C THR A 1 12.63 -15.47 -12.88
N LEU A 2 11.38 -15.06 -13.13
CA LEU A 2 10.42 -15.85 -13.92
C LEU A 2 10.95 -16.17 -15.30
N GLY A 3 11.52 -15.18 -16.00
CA GLY A 3 12.14 -15.37 -17.32
C GLY A 3 13.22 -16.45 -17.35
N ALA A 4 14.07 -16.50 -16.30
CA ALA A 4 15.09 -17.54 -16.20
C ALA A 4 14.49 -18.95 -16.06
N ILE A 5 13.48 -19.11 -15.19
CA ILE A 5 12.79 -20.41 -15.02
C ILE A 5 12.18 -20.87 -16.35
N LEU A 6 11.47 -19.98 -17.05
CA LEU A 6 10.80 -20.32 -18.30
C LEU A 6 11.79 -20.59 -19.44
N GLY A 7 12.89 -19.84 -19.51
CA GLY A 7 13.97 -20.10 -20.46
C GLY A 7 14.66 -21.45 -20.22
N THR A 8 14.92 -21.78 -18.95
CA THR A 8 15.45 -23.11 -18.57
C THR A 8 14.48 -24.22 -18.93
N ALA A 9 13.17 -24.01 -18.68
CA ALA A 9 12.15 -25.01 -19.02
C ALA A 9 12.09 -25.27 -20.54
N ALA A 10 12.16 -24.25 -21.38
CA ALA A 10 12.23 -24.40 -22.83
C ALA A 10 13.49 -25.18 -23.28
N HIS A 11 14.63 -24.89 -22.65
CA HIS A 11 15.88 -25.62 -22.94
C HIS A 11 15.80 -27.10 -22.58
N LEU A 12 15.16 -27.42 -21.42
CA LEU A 12 14.96 -28.83 -20.99
C LEU A 12 14.09 -29.65 -21.99
N GLU A 13 13.24 -28.98 -22.74
CA GLU A 13 12.47 -29.60 -23.81
C GLU A 13 13.19 -29.64 -25.18
N GLY A 14 14.46 -29.22 -25.21
CA GLY A 14 15.21 -29.13 -26.47
C GLY A 14 14.76 -28.01 -27.41
N LYS A 15 13.94 -27.06 -26.90
CA LYS A 15 13.48 -25.91 -27.68
C LYS A 15 14.50 -24.77 -27.63
N GLY A 16 14.52 -23.97 -28.69
CA GLY A 16 15.23 -22.70 -28.70
C GLY A 16 14.51 -21.69 -27.78
N SER A 17 15.24 -20.98 -26.92
CA SER A 17 14.68 -19.89 -26.13
C SER A 17 15.59 -18.69 -26.09
N SER A 18 15.00 -17.51 -26.08
CA SER A 18 15.70 -16.23 -25.87
C SER A 18 14.92 -15.38 -24.89
N THR A 19 15.62 -14.87 -23.88
CA THR A 19 15.04 -14.01 -22.85
C THR A 19 15.72 -12.65 -22.84
N LEU A 20 14.93 -11.58 -22.81
CA LEU A 20 15.40 -10.20 -22.65
C LEU A 20 14.61 -9.53 -21.53
N ASP A 21 15.28 -9.19 -20.45
CA ASP A 21 14.70 -8.42 -19.34
C ASP A 21 14.99 -6.94 -19.55
N VAL A 22 13.95 -6.12 -19.63
CA VAL A 22 14.01 -4.66 -19.71
C VAL A 22 13.57 -4.10 -18.37
N ALA A 23 14.52 -3.60 -17.59
CA ALA A 23 14.25 -2.97 -16.29
C ALA A 23 14.26 -1.44 -16.44
N GLY A 24 13.30 -0.77 -15.79
CA GLY A 24 13.31 0.68 -15.66
C GLY A 24 14.44 1.15 -14.74
N LEU A 25 14.87 2.41 -14.89
CA LEU A 25 15.98 3.02 -14.13
C LEU A 25 15.68 3.28 -12.64
N ALA A 26 14.51 2.92 -12.13
CA ALA A 26 14.16 3.08 -10.73
C ALA A 26 14.87 2.02 -9.86
N GLN A 27 15.55 2.45 -8.79
CA GLN A 27 16.24 1.56 -7.86
C GLN A 27 15.32 0.56 -7.12
N ARG A 28 14.03 0.88 -6.97
CA ARG A 28 12.99 0.02 -6.39
C ARG A 28 11.65 0.31 -7.06
N ASN A 29 10.84 -0.75 -7.22
CA ASN A 29 9.49 -0.68 -7.81
C ASN A 29 9.43 -0.05 -9.22
N GLY A 30 10.51 -0.15 -10.00
CA GLY A 30 10.50 0.20 -11.42
C GLY A 30 9.75 -0.85 -12.25
N PRO A 31 9.15 -0.47 -13.39
CA PRO A 31 8.55 -1.43 -14.29
C PRO A 31 9.60 -2.38 -14.86
N VAL A 32 9.29 -3.67 -14.88
CA VAL A 32 10.13 -4.69 -15.50
C VAL A 32 9.28 -5.40 -16.56
N THR A 33 9.79 -5.49 -17.76
CA THR A 33 9.17 -6.24 -18.86
C THR A 33 10.16 -7.30 -19.35
N SER A 34 9.74 -8.56 -19.37
CA SER A 34 10.55 -9.67 -19.89
C SER A 34 9.97 -10.12 -21.22
N HIS A 35 10.81 -10.16 -22.25
CA HIS A 35 10.49 -10.76 -23.53
C HIS A 35 11.03 -12.19 -23.54
N LEU A 36 10.15 -13.17 -23.67
CA LEU A 36 10.50 -14.58 -23.85
C LEU A 36 10.07 -15.02 -25.25
N ARG A 37 11.01 -15.50 -26.03
CA ARG A 37 10.75 -16.14 -27.34
C ARG A 37 11.09 -17.62 -27.22
N VAL A 38 10.19 -18.45 -27.74
CA VAL A 38 10.36 -19.90 -27.78
C VAL A 38 10.15 -20.36 -29.22
N ALA A 39 11.04 -21.19 -29.69
CA ALA A 39 10.99 -21.78 -31.05
C ALA A 39 11.31 -23.26 -30.95
N ASN A 40 11.02 -24.02 -32.00
CA ASN A 40 11.33 -25.45 -32.05
C ASN A 40 12.83 -25.71 -32.03
N SER A 41 13.61 -24.76 -32.57
CA SER A 41 15.07 -24.85 -32.63
C SER A 41 15.71 -23.48 -32.33
N PRO A 42 16.92 -23.43 -31.74
CA PRO A 42 17.65 -22.18 -31.56
C PRO A 42 17.91 -21.40 -32.85
N SER A 43 18.05 -22.08 -33.97
CA SER A 43 18.29 -21.48 -35.29
C SER A 43 17.12 -20.65 -35.82
N GLU A 44 15.92 -20.81 -35.25
CA GLU A 44 14.73 -20.04 -35.64
C GLU A 44 14.62 -18.71 -34.87
N LEU A 45 15.50 -18.48 -33.93
CA LEU A 45 15.48 -17.27 -33.08
C LEU A 45 16.39 -16.18 -33.67
N HIS A 46 15.78 -15.22 -34.36
CA HIS A 46 16.51 -14.14 -35.06
C HIS A 46 16.51 -12.81 -34.28
N SER A 47 15.76 -12.71 -33.17
CA SER A 47 15.66 -11.50 -32.37
C SER A 47 15.30 -11.84 -30.93
N THR A 48 15.81 -11.08 -29.95
CA THR A 48 15.46 -11.24 -28.54
C THR A 48 14.20 -10.46 -28.16
N ARG A 49 13.96 -9.32 -28.84
CA ARG A 49 12.82 -8.44 -28.54
C ARG A 49 11.59 -8.82 -29.37
N ILE A 50 10.42 -8.86 -28.74
CA ILE A 50 9.16 -9.03 -29.41
C ILE A 50 8.80 -7.72 -30.12
N ALA A 51 8.49 -7.79 -31.41
CA ALA A 51 8.10 -6.63 -32.21
C ALA A 51 6.72 -6.11 -31.81
N THR A 52 6.38 -4.90 -32.27
CA THR A 52 5.06 -4.30 -32.09
C THR A 52 3.97 -5.20 -32.69
N GLY A 53 2.88 -5.45 -31.94
CA GLY A 53 1.75 -6.27 -32.35
C GLY A 53 2.09 -7.75 -32.59
N SER A 54 3.19 -8.28 -31.99
CA SER A 54 3.67 -9.64 -32.30
C SER A 54 3.68 -10.58 -31.08
N ALA A 55 3.12 -10.19 -29.95
CA ALA A 55 3.01 -11.10 -28.82
C ALA A 55 1.88 -12.11 -29.03
N ASP A 56 2.15 -13.39 -28.74
CA ASP A 56 1.14 -14.43 -28.69
C ASP A 56 0.47 -14.47 -27.31
N LEU A 57 1.25 -14.27 -26.25
CA LEU A 57 0.80 -14.25 -24.86
C LEU A 57 1.44 -13.10 -24.09
N ILE A 58 0.64 -12.41 -23.29
CA ILE A 58 1.10 -11.47 -22.26
C ILE A 58 0.67 -11.99 -20.89
N ILE A 59 1.65 -12.23 -20.01
CA ILE A 59 1.40 -12.50 -18.59
C ILE A 59 1.66 -11.21 -17.83
N GLY A 60 0.59 -10.53 -17.44
CA GLY A 60 0.63 -9.27 -16.72
C GLY A 60 0.65 -9.49 -15.20
N CYS A 61 1.83 -9.61 -14.61
CA CYS A 61 1.97 -9.79 -13.15
C CYS A 61 1.54 -8.54 -12.34
N ASP A 62 1.54 -7.38 -12.97
CA ASP A 62 1.11 -6.09 -12.43
C ASP A 62 0.30 -5.34 -13.48
N ILE A 63 -0.94 -4.97 -13.14
CA ILE A 63 -1.84 -4.31 -14.09
C ILE A 63 -1.34 -2.91 -14.48
N VAL A 64 -0.71 -2.17 -13.54
CA VAL A 64 -0.18 -0.82 -13.81
C VAL A 64 0.94 -0.88 -14.84
N VAL A 65 1.85 -1.85 -14.69
CA VAL A 65 2.92 -2.07 -15.67
C VAL A 65 2.35 -2.58 -17.00
N THR A 66 1.38 -3.50 -16.94
CA THR A 66 0.77 -4.11 -18.12
C THR A 66 0.04 -3.08 -19.01
N THR A 67 -0.51 -2.03 -18.42
CA THR A 67 -1.16 -0.92 -19.16
C THR A 67 -0.17 0.13 -19.67
N GLY A 68 1.12 -0.03 -19.40
CA GLY A 68 2.16 0.85 -19.91
C GLY A 68 2.34 0.74 -21.43
N MET A 69 2.99 1.74 -22.03
CA MET A 69 3.19 1.83 -23.49
C MET A 69 3.93 0.61 -24.05
N GLU A 70 4.95 0.11 -23.34
CA GLU A 70 5.76 -1.03 -23.84
C GLU A 70 4.95 -2.31 -23.97
N PRO A 71 4.27 -2.84 -22.93
CA PRO A 71 3.43 -4.04 -23.07
C PRO A 71 2.27 -3.84 -24.06
N VAL A 72 1.58 -2.70 -23.99
CA VAL A 72 0.45 -2.40 -24.88
C VAL A 72 0.86 -2.38 -26.35
N SER A 73 2.07 -1.89 -26.66
CA SER A 73 2.58 -1.89 -28.04
C SER A 73 2.76 -3.31 -28.64
N LYS A 74 2.85 -4.34 -27.80
CA LYS A 74 3.04 -5.74 -28.26
C LYS A 74 1.73 -6.44 -28.57
N ILE A 75 0.59 -5.87 -28.18
CA ILE A 75 -0.74 -6.46 -28.36
C ILE A 75 -1.15 -6.41 -29.82
N SER A 76 -1.63 -7.54 -30.33
CA SER A 76 -2.44 -7.65 -31.53
C SER A 76 -3.85 -8.08 -31.12
N LYS A 77 -4.86 -7.27 -31.46
CA LYS A 77 -6.22 -7.38 -30.92
C LYS A 77 -6.85 -8.78 -31.07
N ASN A 78 -6.61 -9.44 -32.17
CA ASN A 78 -7.23 -10.72 -32.49
C ASN A 78 -6.29 -11.93 -32.33
N ARG A 79 -5.08 -11.72 -31.77
CA ARG A 79 -4.07 -12.77 -31.65
C ARG A 79 -3.56 -12.90 -30.21
N THR A 80 -3.27 -11.78 -29.56
CA THR A 80 -2.59 -11.79 -28.26
C THR A 80 -3.53 -12.25 -27.14
N HIS A 81 -3.23 -13.39 -26.55
CA HIS A 81 -3.84 -13.81 -25.30
C HIS A 81 -3.24 -13.03 -24.12
N MET A 82 -4.06 -12.74 -23.12
CA MET A 82 -3.63 -12.00 -21.95
C MET A 82 -4.11 -12.69 -20.68
N VAL A 83 -3.19 -12.95 -19.77
CA VAL A 83 -3.48 -13.45 -18.41
C VAL A 83 -2.93 -12.41 -17.43
N ILE A 84 -3.81 -11.67 -16.77
CA ILE A 84 -3.47 -10.44 -16.06
C ILE A 84 -3.88 -10.52 -14.60
N ASN A 85 -2.96 -10.19 -13.71
CA ASN A 85 -3.24 -9.93 -12.34
C ASN A 85 -4.02 -8.61 -12.20
N SER A 86 -5.25 -8.68 -11.76
CA SER A 86 -6.11 -7.49 -11.58
C SER A 86 -5.79 -6.69 -10.30
N HIS A 87 -4.92 -7.20 -9.44
CA HIS A 87 -4.47 -6.51 -8.24
C HIS A 87 -3.70 -5.25 -8.58
N VAL A 88 -4.05 -4.13 -7.93
CA VAL A 88 -3.35 -2.84 -8.10
C VAL A 88 -2.34 -2.65 -6.99
N ALA A 89 -1.06 -2.72 -7.33
CA ALA A 89 0.01 -2.39 -6.40
C ALA A 89 0.47 -0.92 -6.62
N PRO A 90 0.67 -0.13 -5.55
CA PRO A 90 1.22 1.22 -5.68
C PRO A 90 2.62 1.19 -6.29
N THR A 91 2.82 1.90 -7.40
CA THR A 91 4.13 2.05 -8.05
C THR A 91 4.98 3.13 -7.38
N SER A 92 6.25 3.25 -7.79
CA SER A 92 7.15 4.32 -7.34
C SER A 92 6.58 5.73 -7.60
N ASN A 93 5.78 5.90 -8.64
CA ASN A 93 5.12 7.16 -8.97
C ASN A 93 4.10 7.58 -7.91
N PHE A 94 3.48 6.63 -7.21
CA PHE A 94 2.59 6.91 -6.09
C PHE A 94 3.31 7.59 -4.91
N ALA A 95 4.59 7.32 -4.72
CA ALA A 95 5.39 8.00 -3.70
C ALA A 95 5.59 9.49 -4.00
N SER A 96 5.62 9.85 -5.28
CA SER A 96 5.76 11.25 -5.76
C SER A 96 4.41 11.95 -5.95
N ASN A 97 3.37 11.19 -6.26
CA ASN A 97 2.00 11.68 -6.44
C ASN A 97 1.01 10.75 -5.72
N PRO A 98 0.72 11.01 -4.44
CA PRO A 98 -0.22 10.18 -3.65
C PRO A 98 -1.67 10.24 -4.17
N ASP A 99 -2.02 11.25 -4.95
CA ASP A 99 -3.33 11.44 -5.55
C ASP A 99 -3.45 10.79 -6.95
N LEU A 100 -2.45 10.01 -7.35
CA LEU A 100 -2.48 9.28 -8.60
C LEU A 100 -3.66 8.28 -8.59
N ASP A 101 -4.63 8.52 -9.46
CA ASP A 101 -5.78 7.62 -9.62
C ASP A 101 -5.32 6.31 -10.31
N LEU A 102 -5.10 5.29 -9.49
CA LEU A 102 -4.79 3.94 -9.91
C LEU A 102 -6.08 3.10 -10.03
N SER A 103 -7.15 3.67 -10.59
CA SER A 103 -8.41 2.95 -10.80
C SER A 103 -8.20 1.72 -11.68
N SER A 104 -8.33 0.52 -11.09
CA SER A 104 -8.28 -0.73 -11.83
C SER A 104 -9.34 -0.78 -12.95
N ALA A 105 -10.50 -0.20 -12.71
CA ALA A 105 -11.58 -0.13 -13.69
C ALA A 105 -11.18 0.65 -14.95
N ARG A 106 -10.47 1.77 -14.80
CA ARG A 106 -9.97 2.56 -15.93
C ARG A 106 -8.90 1.78 -16.72
N MET A 107 -7.96 1.14 -16.01
CA MET A 107 -6.92 0.32 -16.63
C MET A 107 -7.50 -0.86 -17.39
N ILE A 108 -8.44 -1.60 -16.78
CA ILE A 108 -9.15 -2.70 -17.43
C ILE A 108 -9.93 -2.22 -18.65
N LYS A 109 -10.58 -1.06 -18.59
CA LYS A 109 -11.29 -0.47 -19.73
C LYS A 109 -10.32 -0.19 -20.87
N GLY A 110 -9.17 0.42 -20.61
CA GLY A 110 -8.15 0.68 -21.64
C GLY A 110 -7.62 -0.60 -22.30
N LEU A 111 -7.38 -1.66 -21.52
CA LEU A 111 -6.97 -2.96 -22.08
C LEU A 111 -8.06 -3.58 -22.96
N LYS A 112 -9.34 -3.45 -22.60
CA LYS A 112 -10.49 -3.94 -23.40
C LYS A 112 -10.67 -3.22 -24.74
N GLU A 113 -10.10 -2.05 -24.91
CA GLU A 113 -10.12 -1.30 -26.19
C GLU A 113 -9.07 -1.84 -27.16
N VAL A 114 -7.91 -2.29 -26.66
CA VAL A 114 -6.78 -2.76 -27.46
C VAL A 114 -6.72 -4.28 -27.63
N ALA A 115 -7.40 -5.05 -26.81
CA ALA A 115 -7.44 -6.51 -26.82
C ALA A 115 -8.87 -7.05 -26.96
N SER A 116 -9.02 -8.25 -27.52
CA SER A 116 -10.31 -8.95 -27.56
C SER A 116 -10.68 -9.45 -26.17
N LYS A 117 -11.97 -9.30 -25.77
CA LYS A 117 -12.45 -9.77 -24.46
C LYS A 117 -12.27 -11.30 -24.28
N ASP A 118 -12.43 -12.06 -25.35
CA ASP A 118 -12.38 -13.52 -25.30
C ASP A 118 -10.95 -14.04 -25.12
N LEU A 119 -9.95 -13.20 -25.41
CA LEU A 119 -8.53 -13.50 -25.26
C LEU A 119 -7.93 -12.95 -23.95
N MET A 120 -8.74 -12.30 -23.10
CA MET A 120 -8.27 -11.65 -21.88
C MET A 120 -8.84 -12.29 -20.62
N HIS A 121 -7.96 -12.77 -19.76
CA HIS A 121 -8.28 -13.36 -18.47
C HIS A 121 -7.77 -12.42 -17.35
N LEU A 122 -8.70 -11.94 -16.52
CA LEU A 122 -8.41 -11.08 -15.37
C LEU A 122 -8.58 -11.87 -14.08
N ILE A 123 -7.54 -11.93 -13.26
CA ILE A 123 -7.49 -12.76 -12.05
C ILE A 123 -6.80 -11.96 -10.96
N ASP A 124 -7.38 -11.87 -9.76
CA ASP A 124 -6.66 -11.35 -8.58
C ASP A 124 -5.69 -12.41 -8.03
N ALA A 125 -4.62 -12.66 -8.80
CA ALA A 125 -3.62 -13.66 -8.45
C ALA A 125 -2.87 -13.30 -7.16
N THR A 126 -2.72 -12.03 -6.83
CA THR A 126 -2.08 -11.59 -5.58
C THR A 126 -2.94 -11.97 -4.38
N LYS A 127 -4.26 -11.79 -4.45
CA LYS A 127 -5.19 -12.21 -3.40
C LYS A 127 -5.08 -13.72 -3.16
N PHE A 128 -5.15 -14.53 -4.21
CA PHE A 128 -5.01 -15.98 -4.08
C PHE A 128 -3.65 -16.41 -3.54
N ALA A 129 -2.57 -15.84 -4.08
CA ALA A 129 -1.20 -16.14 -3.63
C ALA A 129 -1.00 -15.81 -2.13
N THR A 130 -1.52 -14.68 -1.69
CA THR A 130 -1.40 -14.25 -0.30
C THR A 130 -2.25 -15.12 0.63
N SER A 131 -3.48 -15.45 0.24
CA SER A 131 -4.38 -16.25 1.08
C SER A 131 -3.95 -17.71 1.17
N LEU A 132 -3.53 -18.32 0.05
CA LEU A 132 -3.23 -19.75 -0.01
C LEU A 132 -1.79 -20.09 0.36
N MET A 133 -0.85 -19.19 0.09
CA MET A 133 0.60 -19.43 0.24
C MET A 133 1.30 -18.41 1.15
N GLY A 134 0.57 -17.43 1.68
CA GLY A 134 1.13 -16.40 2.57
C GLY A 134 2.10 -15.43 1.90
N ASN A 135 2.25 -15.46 0.55
CA ASN A 135 3.28 -14.68 -0.14
C ASN A 135 2.81 -14.17 -1.51
N ALA A 136 2.77 -12.85 -1.69
CA ALA A 136 2.36 -12.22 -2.94
C ALA A 136 3.26 -12.57 -4.15
N ILE A 137 4.54 -12.93 -3.93
CA ILE A 137 5.47 -13.32 -5.01
C ILE A 137 4.98 -14.55 -5.77
N ALA A 138 4.26 -15.44 -5.12
CA ALA A 138 3.69 -16.64 -5.72
C ALA A 138 2.68 -16.33 -6.84
N ALA A 139 2.11 -15.11 -6.90
CA ALA A 139 1.19 -14.69 -7.95
C ALA A 139 1.76 -14.85 -9.37
N ASN A 140 3.07 -14.68 -9.53
CA ASN A 140 3.70 -14.79 -10.86
C ASN A 140 3.60 -16.20 -11.43
N LEU A 141 3.93 -17.22 -10.65
CA LEU A 141 3.83 -18.62 -11.08
C LEU A 141 2.38 -19.14 -11.07
N PHE A 142 1.51 -18.54 -10.26
CA PHE A 142 0.07 -18.78 -10.34
C PHE A 142 -0.47 -18.42 -11.73
N LEU A 143 -0.12 -17.24 -12.27
CA LEU A 143 -0.53 -16.83 -13.62
C LEU A 143 0.06 -17.73 -14.72
N VAL A 144 1.30 -18.19 -14.55
CA VAL A 144 1.90 -19.19 -15.46
C VAL A 144 1.11 -20.50 -15.43
N GLY A 145 0.79 -21.00 -14.24
CA GLY A 145 -0.04 -22.20 -14.07
C GLY A 145 -1.40 -22.06 -14.74
N TYR A 146 -2.04 -20.89 -14.59
CA TYR A 146 -3.29 -20.58 -15.30
C TYR A 146 -3.12 -20.62 -16.82
N ALA A 147 -2.07 -19.97 -17.34
CA ALA A 147 -1.78 -19.95 -18.79
C ALA A 147 -1.48 -21.34 -19.35
N ILE A 148 -0.72 -22.18 -18.61
CA ILE A 148 -0.45 -23.58 -18.99
C ILE A 148 -1.76 -24.36 -19.11
N GLN A 149 -2.65 -24.26 -18.11
CA GLN A 149 -3.91 -25.01 -18.10
C GLN A 149 -4.87 -24.56 -19.22
N LYS A 150 -4.80 -23.30 -19.64
CA LYS A 150 -5.55 -22.78 -20.78
C LYS A 150 -4.92 -23.15 -22.15
N GLY A 151 -3.79 -23.86 -22.16
CA GLY A 151 -3.09 -24.21 -23.37
C GLY A 151 -2.40 -23.04 -24.08
N LEU A 152 -2.15 -21.96 -23.37
CA LEU A 152 -1.57 -20.72 -23.92
C LEU A 152 -0.04 -20.71 -23.88
N PHE A 153 0.57 -21.71 -23.26
CA PHE A 153 1.99 -21.75 -23.00
C PHE A 153 2.67 -22.89 -23.80
N PRO A 154 3.73 -22.60 -24.56
CA PRO A 154 4.33 -23.58 -25.45
C PRO A 154 5.34 -24.52 -24.78
N ILE A 155 5.36 -24.57 -23.44
CA ILE A 155 6.28 -25.38 -22.61
C ILE A 155 5.44 -26.25 -21.68
N SER A 156 5.82 -27.52 -21.50
CA SER A 156 5.10 -28.44 -20.64
C SER A 156 5.22 -28.11 -19.16
N LEU A 157 4.24 -28.54 -18.39
CA LEU A 157 4.27 -28.44 -16.94
C LEU A 157 5.51 -29.13 -16.35
N THR A 158 5.84 -30.33 -16.83
CA THR A 158 6.98 -31.12 -16.34
C THR A 158 8.30 -30.37 -16.51
N ALA A 159 8.51 -29.70 -17.63
CA ALA A 159 9.70 -28.90 -17.88
C ALA A 159 9.77 -27.68 -16.96
N VAL A 160 8.63 -27.00 -16.72
CA VAL A 160 8.56 -25.86 -15.80
C VAL A 160 8.84 -26.30 -14.37
N GLU A 161 8.28 -27.42 -13.90
CA GLU A 161 8.55 -27.96 -12.56
C GLU A 161 10.02 -28.32 -12.40
N ARG A 162 10.62 -28.95 -13.39
CA ARG A 162 12.04 -29.28 -13.35
C ARG A 162 12.93 -28.04 -13.34
N ALA A 163 12.57 -27.00 -14.08
CA ALA A 163 13.27 -25.72 -14.05
C ALA A 163 13.16 -25.03 -12.68
N ILE A 164 12.03 -25.14 -12.00
CA ILE A 164 11.85 -24.65 -10.62
C ILE A 164 12.76 -25.41 -9.64
N GLU A 165 12.85 -26.73 -9.76
CA GLU A 165 13.78 -27.53 -8.96
C GLU A 165 15.23 -27.11 -9.15
N LEU A 166 15.65 -26.93 -10.40
CA LEU A 166 17.00 -26.48 -10.74
C LEU A 166 17.30 -25.06 -10.24
N ASN A 167 16.29 -24.18 -10.22
CA ASN A 167 16.42 -22.84 -9.67
C ASN A 167 16.62 -22.82 -8.15
N GLY A 168 16.13 -23.84 -7.43
CA GLY A 168 16.40 -24.08 -6.00
C GLY A 168 15.77 -23.08 -5.02
N VAL A 169 15.03 -22.08 -5.47
CA VAL A 169 14.45 -21.04 -4.62
C VAL A 169 12.97 -21.33 -4.39
N SER A 170 12.57 -21.48 -3.13
CA SER A 170 11.16 -21.69 -2.71
C SER A 170 10.43 -22.74 -3.56
N VAL A 171 11.10 -23.85 -3.84
CA VAL A 171 10.66 -24.87 -4.82
C VAL A 171 9.24 -25.34 -4.56
N GLN A 172 8.92 -25.69 -3.30
CA GLN A 172 7.59 -26.20 -2.96
C GLN A 172 6.51 -25.14 -3.20
N MET A 173 6.69 -23.92 -2.68
CA MET A 173 5.73 -22.82 -2.86
C MET A 173 5.52 -22.52 -4.35
N ASN A 174 6.58 -22.53 -5.14
CA ASN A 174 6.51 -22.25 -6.57
C ASN A 174 5.72 -23.33 -7.34
N LYS A 175 5.89 -24.60 -7.00
CA LYS A 175 5.10 -25.70 -7.57
C LYS A 175 3.63 -25.60 -7.16
N GLU A 176 3.36 -25.40 -5.89
CA GLU A 176 1.99 -25.22 -5.36
C GLU A 176 1.29 -24.04 -6.05
N SER A 177 2.01 -22.94 -6.26
CA SER A 177 1.51 -21.77 -6.97
C SER A 177 1.02 -22.11 -8.38
N ILE A 178 1.80 -22.90 -9.14
CA ILE A 178 1.39 -23.38 -10.47
C ILE A 178 0.12 -24.24 -10.36
N TYR A 179 0.06 -25.17 -9.43
CA TYR A 179 -1.12 -26.04 -9.27
C TYR A 179 -2.38 -25.26 -8.92
N TRP A 180 -2.29 -24.26 -8.04
CA TRP A 180 -3.40 -23.37 -7.73
C TRP A 180 -3.83 -22.54 -8.94
N GLY A 181 -2.89 -22.04 -9.74
CA GLY A 181 -3.18 -21.34 -10.99
C GLY A 181 -3.89 -22.24 -12.00
N ARG A 182 -3.47 -23.48 -12.14
CA ARG A 182 -4.12 -24.46 -12.99
C ARG A 182 -5.54 -24.79 -12.54
N LEU A 183 -5.73 -24.96 -11.22
CA LEU A 183 -7.06 -25.19 -10.67
C LEU A 183 -7.98 -23.98 -10.92
N ALA A 184 -7.49 -22.76 -10.74
CA ALA A 184 -8.24 -21.55 -11.01
C ALA A 184 -8.66 -21.41 -12.48
N ALA A 185 -7.86 -21.93 -13.41
CA ALA A 185 -8.20 -21.94 -14.83
C ALA A 185 -9.35 -22.91 -15.16
N ILE A 186 -9.58 -23.94 -14.33
CA ILE A 186 -10.69 -24.90 -14.46
C ILE A 186 -11.91 -24.39 -13.68
N ASP A 187 -11.72 -24.06 -12.41
CA ASP A 187 -12.78 -23.65 -11.49
C ASP A 187 -12.28 -22.57 -10.51
N ILE A 188 -12.42 -21.31 -10.93
CA ILE A 188 -11.99 -20.17 -10.12
C ILE A 188 -12.83 -20.04 -8.85
N LYS A 189 -14.13 -20.41 -8.88
CA LYS A 189 -15.00 -20.32 -7.71
C LYS A 189 -14.58 -21.27 -6.60
N LYS A 190 -14.12 -22.46 -6.97
CA LYS A 190 -13.55 -23.42 -6.00
C LYS A 190 -12.30 -22.86 -5.33
N VAL A 191 -11.40 -22.24 -6.09
CA VAL A 191 -10.22 -21.59 -5.54
C VAL A 191 -10.61 -20.43 -4.64
N GLU A 192 -11.59 -19.61 -5.04
CA GLU A 192 -12.14 -18.53 -4.22
C GLU A 192 -12.70 -19.06 -2.90
N SER A 193 -13.50 -20.11 -2.93
CA SER A 193 -14.09 -20.66 -1.71
C SER A 193 -13.03 -21.16 -0.72
N ILE A 194 -11.95 -21.76 -1.20
CA ILE A 194 -10.84 -22.24 -0.35
C ILE A 194 -10.04 -21.05 0.19
N ALA A 195 -9.70 -20.10 -0.68
CA ALA A 195 -8.92 -18.92 -0.30
C ALA A 195 -9.66 -17.98 0.65
N LEU A 196 -10.99 -17.91 0.59
CA LEU A 196 -11.82 -17.01 1.39
C LEU A 196 -12.28 -17.63 2.71
N ASN A 197 -12.33 -18.96 2.83
CA ASN A 197 -12.72 -19.61 4.09
C ASN A 197 -11.80 -19.24 5.27
N ASP A 198 -10.53 -18.90 4.99
CA ASP A 198 -9.60 -18.36 6.02
C ASP A 198 -9.69 -16.83 6.18
N VAL A 199 -10.28 -16.12 5.21
CA VAL A 199 -10.33 -14.64 5.18
C VAL A 199 -11.67 -14.12 5.70
N GLU A 200 -12.78 -14.85 5.51
CA GLU A 200 -14.10 -14.47 6.07
C GLU A 200 -14.11 -14.44 7.60
N ALA A 201 -13.16 -15.10 8.26
CA ALA A 201 -12.96 -14.99 9.70
C ALA A 201 -12.41 -13.62 10.16
N LYS A 202 -12.09 -12.68 9.24
CA LYS A 202 -11.45 -11.38 9.59
C LYS A 202 -11.90 -10.16 8.80
N ILE A 203 -12.96 -10.20 8.04
CA ILE A 203 -13.63 -8.95 7.64
C ILE A 203 -14.54 -8.56 8.81
N VAL A 204 -13.94 -8.05 9.87
CA VAL A 204 -14.67 -7.25 10.85
C VAL A 204 -15.10 -6.00 10.09
N VAL A 205 -16.38 -5.93 9.73
CA VAL A 205 -16.98 -4.68 9.24
C VAL A 205 -16.74 -3.67 10.37
N GLU A 206 -15.82 -2.71 10.15
CA GLU A 206 -15.55 -1.67 11.12
C GLU A 206 -16.83 -0.86 11.34
N THR A 207 -17.55 -1.16 12.38
CA THR A 207 -18.66 -0.31 12.84
C THR A 207 -18.08 0.91 13.56
N LEU A 208 -18.80 2.01 13.58
CA LEU A 208 -18.36 3.21 14.29
C LEU A 208 -18.02 2.88 15.76
N ASP A 209 -18.83 2.07 16.42
CA ASP A 209 -18.64 1.69 17.82
C ASP A 209 -17.37 0.81 18.01
N SER A 210 -17.08 -0.11 17.09
CA SER A 210 -15.84 -0.88 17.14
C SER A 210 -14.62 0.04 16.98
N VAL A 211 -14.66 0.96 16.01
CA VAL A 211 -13.58 1.94 15.79
C VAL A 211 -13.36 2.81 17.02
N ILE A 212 -14.43 3.32 17.65
CA ILE A 212 -14.32 4.13 18.85
C ILE A 212 -13.65 3.35 19.99
N ASN A 213 -14.08 2.11 20.25
CA ASN A 213 -13.55 1.30 21.33
C ASN A 213 -12.08 0.91 21.09
N ASP A 214 -11.74 0.44 19.90
CA ASP A 214 -10.36 0.05 19.56
C ASP A 214 -9.39 1.24 19.68
N ARG A 215 -9.82 2.44 19.21
CA ARG A 215 -9.01 3.67 19.31
C ARG A 215 -8.92 4.18 20.73
N TYR A 216 -9.98 4.06 21.51
CA TYR A 216 -9.99 4.39 22.93
C TYR A 216 -8.98 3.54 23.69
N ASP A 217 -9.04 2.21 23.55
CA ASP A 217 -8.14 1.28 24.23
C ASP A 217 -6.69 1.50 23.81
N PHE A 218 -6.45 1.79 22.54
CA PHE A 218 -5.13 2.18 22.06
C PHE A 218 -4.62 3.45 22.77
N LEU A 219 -5.45 4.50 22.90
CA LEU A 219 -5.06 5.77 23.54
C LEU A 219 -4.84 5.63 25.04
N VAL A 220 -5.55 4.73 25.73
CA VAL A 220 -5.25 4.35 27.13
C VAL A 220 -3.84 3.74 27.20
N GLY A 221 -3.50 2.85 26.27
CA GLY A 221 -2.16 2.27 26.14
C GLY A 221 -1.11 3.31 25.74
N TYR A 222 -1.46 4.25 24.86
CA TYR A 222 -0.59 5.30 24.35
C TYR A 222 -0.20 6.31 25.42
N GLN A 223 -1.17 6.82 26.19
CA GLN A 223 -0.90 7.77 27.25
C GLN A 223 -1.59 7.40 28.57
N ASN A 224 -2.89 7.62 28.70
CA ASN A 224 -3.69 7.30 29.87
C ASN A 224 -5.20 7.40 29.56
N LYS A 225 -6.03 7.02 30.53
CA LYS A 225 -7.49 7.07 30.44
C LYS A 225 -8.02 8.49 30.15
N LYS A 226 -7.50 9.52 30.82
CA LYS A 226 -7.94 10.91 30.63
C LYS A 226 -7.76 11.37 29.17
N TYR A 227 -6.67 10.99 28.54
CA TYR A 227 -6.39 11.30 27.14
C TYR A 227 -7.35 10.56 26.19
N ALA A 228 -7.64 9.29 26.49
CA ALA A 228 -8.62 8.52 25.75
C ALA A 228 -10.05 9.06 25.94
N ASP A 229 -10.40 9.53 27.14
CA ASP A 229 -11.70 10.16 27.43
C ASP A 229 -11.90 11.45 26.60
N GLN A 230 -10.84 12.25 26.39
CA GLN A 230 -10.86 13.44 25.52
C GLN A 230 -11.25 13.05 24.08
N TYR A 231 -10.63 12.00 23.54
CA TYR A 231 -10.98 11.45 22.23
C TYR A 231 -12.45 11.04 22.17
N LYS A 232 -12.86 10.20 23.11
CA LYS A 232 -14.21 9.63 23.14
C LYS A 232 -15.28 10.71 23.26
N ALA A 233 -15.05 11.73 24.08
CA ALA A 233 -15.99 12.83 24.29
C ALA A 233 -16.27 13.60 22.99
N LEU A 234 -15.24 13.94 22.21
CA LEU A 234 -15.44 14.62 20.93
C LEU A 234 -16.18 13.73 19.93
N VAL A 235 -15.77 12.47 19.78
CA VAL A 235 -16.39 11.55 18.81
C VAL A 235 -17.86 11.30 19.14
N LEU A 236 -18.21 11.08 20.42
CA LEU A 236 -19.60 10.87 20.83
C LEU A 236 -20.47 12.11 20.60
N ARG A 237 -19.93 13.31 20.90
CA ARG A 237 -20.63 14.58 20.60
C ARG A 237 -20.95 14.70 19.10
N ILE A 238 -20.01 14.35 18.23
CA ILE A 238 -20.23 14.35 16.78
C ILE A 238 -21.25 13.27 16.38
N LYS A 239 -21.20 12.08 16.98
CA LYS A 239 -22.12 10.99 16.73
C LYS A 239 -23.58 11.38 17.01
N ASP A 240 -23.82 12.11 18.09
CA ASP A 240 -25.16 12.58 18.45
C ASP A 240 -25.70 13.58 17.41
N ILE A 241 -24.85 14.45 16.89
CA ILE A 241 -25.20 15.43 15.87
C ILE A 241 -25.42 14.74 14.51
N ASP A 242 -24.52 13.84 14.14
CA ASP A 242 -24.59 13.05 12.90
C ASP A 242 -25.94 12.34 12.78
N LYS A 243 -26.38 11.67 13.85
CA LYS A 243 -27.69 11.02 13.94
C LYS A 243 -28.88 11.97 13.79
N SER A 244 -28.73 13.24 14.19
CA SER A 244 -29.80 14.23 14.08
C SER A 244 -29.96 14.77 12.64
N ILE A 245 -28.92 14.68 11.82
CA ILE A 245 -28.89 15.22 10.47
C ILE A 245 -29.15 14.14 9.41
N SER A 246 -28.55 12.94 9.59
CA SER A 246 -28.64 11.84 8.64
C SER A 246 -29.11 10.57 9.33
N ASN A 247 -30.25 10.04 8.94
CA ASN A 247 -30.87 8.89 9.61
C ASN A 247 -30.08 7.57 9.46
N ASP A 248 -29.03 7.50 8.60
CA ASP A 248 -28.34 6.22 8.28
C ASP A 248 -26.86 6.36 7.89
N GLN A 249 -26.23 7.51 8.08
CA GLN A 249 -24.84 7.71 7.67
C GLN A 249 -23.98 8.20 8.84
N ASP A 250 -23.17 7.31 9.40
CA ASP A 250 -22.15 7.65 10.40
C ASP A 250 -20.88 8.27 9.76
N SER A 251 -20.98 8.91 8.57
CA SER A 251 -19.82 9.32 7.77
C SER A 251 -19.00 10.40 8.45
N LEU A 252 -19.65 11.41 9.03
CA LEU A 252 -18.97 12.48 9.75
C LEU A 252 -18.33 11.93 11.05
N SER A 253 -19.06 11.15 11.79
CA SER A 253 -18.58 10.50 13.03
C SER A 253 -17.43 9.56 12.77
N MET A 254 -17.50 8.77 11.71
CA MET A 254 -16.44 7.86 11.29
C MET A 254 -15.17 8.63 10.87
N ALA A 255 -15.32 9.72 10.11
CA ALA A 255 -14.20 10.58 9.74
C ALA A 255 -13.52 11.16 10.98
N VAL A 256 -14.30 11.70 11.93
CA VAL A 256 -13.75 12.24 13.18
C VAL A 256 -13.08 11.13 14.01
N ALA A 257 -13.72 9.97 14.16
CA ALA A 257 -13.14 8.86 14.90
C ALA A 257 -11.79 8.41 14.33
N LYS A 258 -11.63 8.35 13.01
CA LYS A 258 -10.39 7.96 12.33
C LYS A 258 -9.32 9.05 12.37
N PHE A 259 -9.67 10.26 12.03
CA PHE A 259 -8.69 11.32 11.78
C PHE A 259 -8.30 12.10 13.03
N TYR A 260 -9.17 12.23 14.00
CA TYR A 260 -8.81 12.78 15.31
C TYR A 260 -7.85 11.82 16.04
N PHE A 261 -8.15 10.52 16.04
CA PHE A 261 -7.21 9.51 16.54
C PHE A 261 -5.84 9.60 15.86
N LYS A 262 -5.79 9.75 14.54
CA LYS A 262 -4.53 9.87 13.77
C LYS A 262 -3.68 11.04 14.26
N LEU A 263 -4.29 12.16 14.64
CA LEU A 263 -3.57 13.30 15.21
C LEU A 263 -3.14 13.03 16.65
N MET A 264 -4.00 12.42 17.47
CA MET A 264 -3.72 12.13 18.87
C MET A 264 -2.64 11.07 19.06
N ALA A 265 -2.57 10.06 18.17
CA ALA A 265 -1.63 8.96 18.24
C ALA A 265 -0.35 9.21 17.42
N TYR A 266 0.20 10.44 17.47
CA TYR A 266 1.45 10.74 16.75
C TYR A 266 2.63 9.93 17.30
N LYS A 267 3.53 9.49 16.40
CA LYS A 267 4.72 8.70 16.78
C LYS A 267 5.78 9.60 17.39
N ASP A 268 5.88 9.61 18.71
CA ASP A 268 7.00 10.17 19.45
C ASP A 268 7.95 9.07 19.95
N GLU A 269 8.95 9.46 20.68
CA GLU A 269 9.98 8.58 21.20
C GLU A 269 9.43 7.55 22.21
N TYR A 270 8.43 7.93 23.00
CA TYR A 270 7.75 7.02 23.94
C TYR A 270 6.92 5.98 23.21
N GLU A 271 6.22 6.39 22.14
CA GLU A 271 5.42 5.49 21.33
C GLU A 271 6.29 4.54 20.52
N VAL A 272 7.39 5.03 19.93
CA VAL A 272 8.39 4.18 19.29
C VAL A 272 8.92 3.13 20.27
N ALA A 273 9.25 3.53 21.50
CA ALA A 273 9.71 2.62 22.53
C ALA A 273 8.64 1.58 22.91
N ARG A 274 7.37 1.98 23.02
CA ARG A 274 6.24 1.08 23.30
C ARG A 274 6.05 0.05 22.20
N LEU A 275 6.03 0.50 20.95
CA LEU A 275 5.85 -0.38 19.78
C LEU A 275 6.97 -1.41 19.64
N HIS A 276 8.22 -1.03 19.92
CA HIS A 276 9.36 -1.95 19.83
C HIS A 276 9.52 -2.90 21.02
N THR A 277 8.77 -2.70 22.09
CA THR A 277 8.83 -3.52 23.31
C THR A 277 7.47 -4.12 23.67
N GLY A 278 6.49 -4.07 22.77
CA GLY A 278 5.18 -4.67 22.95
C GLY A 278 5.22 -6.20 22.76
N ASP A 279 4.29 -6.89 23.41
CA ASP A 279 4.17 -8.35 23.32
C ASP A 279 3.81 -8.81 21.90
N GLU A 280 3.12 -7.97 21.15
CA GLU A 280 2.75 -8.24 19.75
C GLU A 280 3.98 -8.43 18.84
N ILE A 281 4.99 -7.55 18.96
CA ILE A 281 6.20 -7.67 18.14
C ILE A 281 7.02 -8.88 18.56
N LYS A 282 7.06 -9.19 19.86
CA LYS A 282 7.74 -10.37 20.35
C LYS A 282 7.08 -11.63 19.81
N LYS A 283 5.76 -11.73 19.93
CA LYS A 283 4.98 -12.85 19.38
C LYS A 283 5.19 -12.98 17.86
N TYR A 284 5.13 -11.87 17.12
CA TYR A 284 5.39 -11.87 15.68
C TYR A 284 6.78 -12.40 15.32
N LEU A 285 7.81 -12.03 16.10
CA LEU A 285 9.18 -12.50 15.85
C LEU A 285 9.32 -13.98 16.21
N ASP A 286 8.76 -14.41 17.34
CA ASP A 286 8.78 -15.81 17.78
C ASP A 286 8.03 -16.73 16.80
N ASP A 287 6.93 -16.24 16.20
CA ASP A 287 6.16 -16.98 15.19
C ASP A 287 6.87 -17.07 13.82
N LYS A 288 7.79 -16.14 13.52
CA LYS A 288 8.44 -16.03 12.19
C LYS A 288 9.89 -16.50 12.17
N LEU A 289 10.55 -16.55 13.31
CA LEU A 289 11.98 -16.85 13.41
C LEU A 289 12.20 -18.08 14.30
N GLU A 290 12.94 -19.05 13.81
CA GLU A 290 13.38 -20.21 14.55
C GLU A 290 14.82 -19.99 15.07
N GLY A 291 15.07 -20.43 16.32
CA GLY A 291 16.38 -20.34 16.94
C GLY A 291 16.68 -18.99 17.60
N SER A 292 17.97 -18.74 17.87
CA SER A 292 18.41 -17.46 18.48
C SER A 292 18.60 -16.38 17.42
N TYR A 293 18.00 -15.21 17.65
CA TYR A 293 18.13 -14.08 16.75
C TYR A 293 18.63 -12.81 17.48
N LYS A 294 19.22 -11.91 16.74
CA LYS A 294 19.69 -10.62 17.23
C LYS A 294 18.95 -9.50 16.51
N ILE A 295 18.37 -8.58 17.30
CA ILE A 295 17.64 -7.43 16.77
C ILE A 295 18.57 -6.22 16.72
N GLU A 296 18.63 -5.55 15.57
CA GLU A 296 19.22 -4.22 15.41
C GLU A 296 18.14 -3.21 15.04
N TYR A 297 18.17 -2.04 15.68
CA TYR A 297 17.19 -0.99 15.45
C TYR A 297 17.75 0.06 14.50
N SER A 298 17.09 0.30 13.37
CA SER A 298 17.46 1.36 12.42
C SER A 298 16.55 2.57 12.63
N LEU A 299 17.03 3.56 13.37
CA LEU A 299 16.24 4.73 13.77
C LEU A 299 16.95 6.03 13.35
N ALA A 300 16.19 7.12 13.23
CA ALA A 300 16.66 8.46 12.95
C ALA A 300 16.29 9.40 14.12
N PRO A 301 16.84 9.23 15.33
CA PRO A 301 16.46 10.02 16.48
C PRO A 301 16.95 11.47 16.36
N PRO A 302 16.05 12.46 16.56
CA PRO A 302 16.41 13.88 16.46
C PRO A 302 17.47 14.32 17.47
N VAL A 303 17.63 13.54 18.55
CA VAL A 303 18.55 13.83 19.67
C VAL A 303 20.03 13.58 19.32
N PHE A 304 20.32 12.73 18.33
CA PHE A 304 21.69 12.29 18.02
C PHE A 304 22.31 12.95 16.78
N GLY A 305 21.87 14.13 16.39
CA GLY A 305 22.52 14.86 15.29
C GLY A 305 21.62 15.85 14.58
N GLY A 306 22.20 16.78 13.85
CA GLY A 306 21.49 17.73 13.01
C GLY A 306 20.88 17.06 11.77
N ARG A 307 19.96 17.76 11.10
CA ARG A 307 19.44 17.38 9.79
C ARG A 307 20.57 17.46 8.75
N ASP A 308 20.59 16.51 7.85
CA ASP A 308 21.43 16.56 6.66
C ASP A 308 21.09 17.82 5.85
N LYS A 309 22.12 18.62 5.50
CA LYS A 309 21.93 19.92 4.84
C LYS A 309 21.35 19.82 3.43
N LEU A 310 21.55 18.67 2.74
CA LEU A 310 21.08 18.45 1.37
C LEU A 310 19.65 17.89 1.34
N THR A 311 19.37 16.94 2.23
CA THR A 311 18.09 16.23 2.23
C THR A 311 17.08 16.75 3.25
N GLY A 312 17.51 17.56 4.20
CA GLY A 312 16.69 18.05 5.33
C GLY A 312 16.27 16.97 6.32
N ARG A 313 16.75 15.73 6.18
CA ARG A 313 16.34 14.55 6.96
C ARG A 313 17.35 14.23 8.05
N TYR A 314 16.89 13.59 9.12
CA TYR A 314 17.79 13.02 10.12
C TYR A 314 18.44 11.74 9.60
N PRO A 315 19.77 11.56 9.79
CA PRO A 315 20.46 10.35 9.35
C PRO A 315 20.02 9.13 10.17
N LYS A 316 19.74 8.03 9.48
CA LYS A 316 19.43 6.75 10.14
C LYS A 316 20.71 6.16 10.77
N ARG A 317 20.59 5.72 12.02
CA ARG A 317 21.65 5.04 12.76
C ARG A 317 21.20 3.64 13.16
N LYS A 318 22.11 2.69 13.09
CA LYS A 318 21.90 1.34 13.60
C LYS A 318 22.23 1.34 15.10
N LEU A 319 21.26 0.92 15.89
CA LEU A 319 21.39 0.80 17.34
C LEU A 319 21.42 -0.68 17.74
N PRO A 320 22.30 -1.08 18.66
CA PRO A 320 22.47 -2.46 19.07
C PRO A 320 21.25 -2.99 19.87
N SER A 321 21.19 -4.30 20.05
CA SER A 321 20.10 -5.00 20.76
C SER A 321 19.86 -4.50 22.18
N ILE A 322 20.88 -3.99 22.86
CA ILE A 322 20.77 -3.40 24.22
C ILE A 322 19.79 -2.22 24.27
N THR A 323 19.51 -1.59 23.13
CA THR A 323 18.51 -0.53 22.97
C THR A 323 17.11 -0.99 23.42
N TYR A 324 16.82 -2.30 23.38
CA TYR A 324 15.58 -2.86 23.90
C TYR A 324 15.33 -2.47 25.37
N TYR A 325 16.33 -2.57 26.21
CA TYR A 325 16.20 -2.22 27.65
C TYR A 325 15.97 -0.72 27.85
N LEU A 326 16.60 0.11 27.01
CA LEU A 326 16.35 1.55 27.02
C LEU A 326 14.89 1.85 26.61
N PHE A 327 14.38 1.19 25.57
CA PHE A 327 12.97 1.33 25.18
C PHE A 327 12.02 0.82 26.25
N ALA A 328 12.32 -0.31 26.89
CA ALA A 328 11.51 -0.84 27.98
C ALA A 328 11.43 0.12 29.19
N LEU A 329 12.49 0.91 29.40
CA LEU A 329 12.48 2.00 30.38
C LEU A 329 11.69 3.21 29.87
N MET A 330 11.97 3.68 28.64
CA MET A 330 11.34 4.87 28.06
C MET A 330 9.82 4.76 27.99
N LYS A 331 9.25 3.59 27.61
CA LYS A 331 7.80 3.40 27.55
C LYS A 331 7.09 3.67 28.88
N ARG A 332 7.78 3.51 30.01
CA ARG A 332 7.23 3.80 31.36
C ARG A 332 7.07 5.30 31.60
N PHE A 333 7.83 6.13 30.91
CA PHE A 333 7.79 7.59 31.04
C PHE A 333 6.75 8.27 30.12
N LYS A 334 5.86 7.51 29.48
CA LYS A 334 4.78 8.06 28.64
C LYS A 334 3.91 9.11 29.35
N PHE A 335 3.84 9.08 30.68
CA PHE A 335 3.06 10.00 31.50
C PHE A 335 3.62 11.43 31.54
N VAL A 336 4.92 11.62 31.20
CA VAL A 336 5.52 12.96 31.13
C VAL A 336 5.20 13.68 29.82
N ARG A 337 4.62 12.97 28.82
CA ARG A 337 4.25 13.54 27.53
C ARG A 337 3.40 14.79 27.69
N GLY A 338 3.86 15.89 27.08
CA GLY A 338 3.18 17.19 27.14
C GLY A 338 3.35 17.96 28.45
N THR A 339 4.09 17.44 29.44
CA THR A 339 4.43 18.16 30.66
C THR A 339 5.74 18.95 30.49
N PRO A 340 6.09 19.86 31.44
CA PRO A 340 7.39 20.56 31.43
C PRO A 340 8.60 19.63 31.51
N LEU A 341 8.44 18.38 31.95
CA LEU A 341 9.49 17.37 32.05
C LEU A 341 9.64 16.54 30.72
N ASP A 342 8.84 16.81 29.73
CA ASP A 342 8.87 16.13 28.44
C ASP A 342 10.01 16.65 27.56
N ILE A 343 11.22 16.12 27.75
CA ILE A 343 12.41 16.50 27.01
C ILE A 343 12.22 16.37 25.49
N PHE A 344 11.58 15.28 25.03
CA PHE A 344 11.31 15.04 23.63
C PHE A 344 10.23 15.97 23.08
N GLY A 345 9.23 16.30 23.90
CA GLY A 345 8.12 17.17 23.56
C GLY A 345 8.51 18.65 23.35
N MET A 346 9.72 19.06 23.69
CA MET A 346 10.20 20.44 23.50
C MET A 346 10.54 20.76 22.04
N SER A 347 10.74 19.75 21.19
CA SER A 347 11.07 19.95 19.77
C SER A 347 9.95 20.66 19.01
N SER A 348 10.31 21.43 17.98
CA SER A 348 9.34 22.16 17.12
C SER A 348 8.29 21.20 16.53
N HIS A 349 8.72 20.02 16.08
CA HIS A 349 7.82 19.01 15.52
C HIS A 349 6.77 18.54 16.54
N ARG A 350 7.18 18.27 17.78
CA ARG A 350 6.24 17.80 18.82
C ARG A 350 5.28 18.89 19.25
N LYS A 351 5.72 20.15 19.24
CA LYS A 351 4.84 21.30 19.44
C LYS A 351 3.81 21.42 18.33
N THR A 352 4.23 21.21 17.08
CA THR A 352 3.32 21.21 15.90
C THR A 352 2.30 20.07 16.01
N GLU A 353 2.71 18.84 16.38
CA GLU A 353 1.76 17.73 16.56
C GLU A 353 0.66 18.07 17.58
N ARG A 354 1.04 18.61 18.75
CA ARG A 354 0.06 19.01 19.77
C ARG A 354 -0.83 20.16 19.31
N LYS A 355 -0.28 21.11 18.56
CA LYS A 355 -1.05 22.23 18.00
C LYS A 355 -2.10 21.74 17.00
N LEU A 356 -1.77 20.76 16.16
CA LEU A 356 -2.72 20.17 15.23
C LEU A 356 -3.91 19.52 15.93
N ILE A 357 -3.72 18.91 17.10
CA ILE A 357 -4.81 18.34 17.91
C ILE A 357 -5.78 19.45 18.34
N VAL A 358 -5.26 20.53 18.92
CA VAL A 358 -6.08 21.66 19.38
C VAL A 358 -6.80 22.34 18.22
N GLU A 359 -6.09 22.61 17.11
CA GLU A 359 -6.67 23.20 15.92
C GLU A 359 -7.80 22.32 15.32
N TYR A 360 -7.68 21.00 15.45
CA TYR A 360 -8.71 20.08 15.00
C TYR A 360 -9.95 20.14 15.89
N GLU A 361 -9.80 20.19 17.20
CA GLU A 361 -10.90 20.34 18.15
C GLU A 361 -11.68 21.65 17.93
N GLU A 362 -10.95 22.74 17.75
CA GLU A 362 -11.54 24.06 17.43
C GLU A 362 -12.30 24.01 16.10
N MET A 363 -11.72 23.36 15.09
CA MET A 363 -12.33 23.17 13.77
C MET A 363 -13.62 22.35 13.86
N MET A 364 -13.60 21.23 14.58
CA MET A 364 -14.81 20.41 14.79
C MET A 364 -15.87 21.16 15.60
N SER A 365 -15.49 22.00 16.54
CA SER A 365 -16.44 22.86 17.28
C SER A 365 -17.15 23.86 16.37
N GLN A 366 -16.46 24.39 15.35
CA GLN A 366 -17.08 25.27 14.35
C GLN A 366 -18.04 24.51 13.45
N VAL A 367 -17.65 23.31 13.01
CA VAL A 367 -18.49 22.44 12.18
C VAL A 367 -19.79 22.07 12.91
N VAL A 368 -19.67 21.60 14.16
CA VAL A 368 -20.82 21.19 15.01
C VAL A 368 -21.90 22.28 15.11
N ASN A 369 -21.48 23.55 15.21
CA ASN A 369 -22.40 24.66 15.41
C ASN A 369 -23.22 25.06 14.15
N LYS A 370 -22.83 24.56 12.95
CA LYS A 370 -23.38 25.00 11.68
C LYS A 370 -23.72 23.88 10.71
N VAL A 371 -23.38 22.64 11.04
CA VAL A 371 -23.64 21.51 10.14
C VAL A 371 -25.12 21.22 10.01
N ASP A 372 -25.55 21.06 8.74
CA ASP A 372 -26.91 20.64 8.37
C ASP A 372 -26.83 19.70 7.15
N ILE A 373 -27.99 19.28 6.63
CA ILE A 373 -28.06 18.34 5.50
C ILE A 373 -27.44 18.92 4.21
N ASN A 374 -27.43 20.24 4.01
CA ASN A 374 -26.97 20.87 2.78
C ASN A 374 -25.45 21.01 2.74
N ASN A 375 -24.80 21.07 3.89
CA ASN A 375 -23.33 21.24 4.00
C ASN A 375 -22.64 20.01 4.59
N TYR A 376 -23.37 18.90 4.77
CA TYR A 376 -22.88 17.66 5.40
C TYR A 376 -21.63 17.09 4.70
N ASP A 377 -21.62 17.00 3.37
CA ASP A 377 -20.47 16.49 2.62
C ASP A 377 -19.22 17.35 2.82
N SER A 378 -19.40 18.66 2.92
CA SER A 378 -18.30 19.58 3.22
C SER A 378 -17.79 19.41 4.66
N ALA A 379 -18.70 19.14 5.61
CA ALA A 379 -18.32 18.80 6.99
C ALA A 379 -17.47 17.53 7.06
N VAL A 380 -17.82 16.48 6.31
CA VAL A 380 -17.04 15.24 6.20
C VAL A 380 -15.67 15.50 5.57
N LYS A 381 -15.57 16.34 4.52
CA LYS A 381 -14.29 16.76 3.94
C LYS A 381 -13.41 17.49 4.96
N ILE A 382 -13.99 18.43 5.73
CA ILE A 382 -13.28 19.14 6.80
C ILE A 382 -12.78 18.18 7.87
N ALA A 383 -13.62 17.26 8.34
CA ALA A 383 -13.24 16.25 9.32
C ALA A 383 -12.11 15.32 8.82
N SER A 384 -12.03 15.11 7.51
CA SER A 384 -11.02 14.26 6.85
C SER A 384 -9.70 14.98 6.52
N LEU A 385 -9.58 16.29 6.76
CA LEU A 385 -8.36 17.08 6.46
C LEU A 385 -7.06 16.46 6.98
N PRO A 386 -7.00 15.85 8.19
CA PRO A 386 -5.76 15.22 8.64
C PRO A 386 -5.29 14.05 7.77
N ASP A 387 -6.13 13.52 6.87
CA ASP A 387 -5.65 12.51 5.92
C ASP A 387 -4.62 13.08 4.92
N HIS A 388 -4.68 14.34 4.62
CA HIS A 388 -3.70 15.03 3.78
C HIS A 388 -2.37 15.29 4.51
N ILE A 389 -2.34 15.20 5.87
CA ILE A 389 -1.13 15.41 6.67
C ILE A 389 -0.39 14.06 6.81
N LYS A 390 0.35 13.67 5.75
CA LYS A 390 1.12 12.41 5.69
C LYS A 390 2.62 12.69 5.68
N GLY A 391 3.41 11.68 6.08
CA GLY A 391 4.88 11.74 6.04
C GLY A 391 5.52 12.18 7.34
N TYR A 392 6.83 12.41 7.27
CA TYR A 392 7.68 12.83 8.39
C TYR A 392 8.55 14.00 7.95
N ASP A 393 9.08 14.77 8.89
CA ASP A 393 9.98 15.90 8.67
C ASP A 393 9.46 16.89 7.59
N VAL A 394 10.30 17.26 6.65
CA VAL A 394 10.00 18.23 5.57
C VAL A 394 8.78 17.84 4.72
N VAL A 395 8.54 16.53 4.54
CA VAL A 395 7.35 16.05 3.79
C VAL A 395 6.08 16.38 4.55
N LYS A 396 6.07 16.15 5.86
CA LYS A 396 4.91 16.49 6.71
C LYS A 396 4.68 17.99 6.76
N GLU A 397 5.73 18.79 6.88
CA GLU A 397 5.65 20.25 6.88
C GLU A 397 5.00 20.78 5.58
N ALA A 398 5.44 20.28 4.42
CA ALA A 398 4.84 20.63 3.13
C ALA A 398 3.36 20.21 3.03
N ASN A 399 3.00 19.05 3.56
CA ASN A 399 1.62 18.55 3.55
C ASN A 399 0.71 19.33 4.52
N ILE A 400 1.24 19.84 5.64
CA ILE A 400 0.52 20.74 6.54
C ILE A 400 0.14 22.04 5.80
N GLU A 401 1.06 22.63 5.04
CA GLU A 401 0.75 23.85 4.27
C GLU A 401 -0.31 23.60 3.19
N LYS A 402 -0.25 22.45 2.50
CA LYS A 402 -1.31 22.04 1.56
C LYS A 402 -2.66 21.86 2.26
N ALA A 403 -2.68 21.20 3.43
CA ALA A 403 -3.90 20.99 4.21
C ALA A 403 -4.52 22.33 4.68
N LYS A 404 -3.72 23.36 4.95
CA LYS A 404 -4.23 24.71 5.27
C LYS A 404 -4.99 25.34 4.10
N LEU A 405 -4.49 25.18 2.88
CA LEU A 405 -5.19 25.69 1.68
C LEU A 405 -6.51 24.94 1.47
N LEU A 406 -6.49 23.60 1.59
CA LEU A 406 -7.72 22.78 1.50
C LEU A 406 -8.73 23.14 2.61
N LYS A 407 -8.26 23.43 3.83
CA LYS A 407 -9.09 23.89 4.93
C LYS A 407 -9.88 25.15 4.52
N GLN A 408 -9.21 26.15 3.95
CA GLN A 408 -9.88 27.39 3.51
C GLN A 408 -10.94 27.09 2.44
N GLN A 409 -10.61 26.26 1.46
CA GLN A 409 -11.54 25.84 0.41
C GLN A 409 -12.76 25.14 1.00
N TYR A 410 -12.57 24.12 1.82
CA TYR A 410 -13.68 23.34 2.40
C TYR A 410 -14.55 24.16 3.34
N PHE A 411 -13.99 25.09 4.10
CA PHE A 411 -14.78 26.02 4.92
C PHE A 411 -15.57 27.03 4.06
N ASN A 412 -15.06 27.46 2.91
CA ASN A 412 -15.82 28.29 1.98
C ASN A 412 -17.02 27.51 1.40
N GLU A 413 -16.79 26.25 0.97
CA GLU A 413 -17.85 25.36 0.52
C GLU A 413 -18.89 25.13 1.65
N PHE A 414 -18.44 24.88 2.86
CA PHE A 414 -19.27 24.63 4.04
C PHE A 414 -20.14 25.84 4.42
N ASN A 415 -19.64 27.05 4.27
CA ASN A 415 -20.37 28.30 4.56
C ASN A 415 -21.15 28.82 3.33
N GLY A 416 -21.19 28.10 2.23
CA GLY A 416 -21.91 28.51 1.01
C GLY A 416 -21.26 29.67 0.24
N THR A 417 -20.00 29.98 0.52
CA THR A 417 -19.23 31.03 -0.15
C THR A 417 -18.44 30.41 -1.31
N ASN A 418 -18.99 30.45 -2.54
CA ASN A 418 -18.27 30.01 -3.73
C ASN A 418 -17.18 31.05 -4.11
N ILE A 419 -16.00 30.92 -3.51
CA ILE A 419 -14.81 31.61 -3.98
C ILE A 419 -14.00 30.59 -4.77
N ASN A 420 -14.00 30.75 -6.11
CA ASN A 420 -13.06 30.02 -6.98
C ASN A 420 -11.63 30.48 -6.63
N ILE A 421 -10.95 29.71 -5.78
CA ILE A 421 -9.52 29.88 -5.59
C ILE A 421 -8.85 29.35 -6.85
N VAL A 422 -8.44 30.23 -7.74
CA VAL A 422 -7.60 29.91 -8.90
C VAL A 422 -6.36 29.21 -8.36
N ASN A 423 -6.15 27.97 -8.77
CA ASN A 423 -4.97 27.14 -8.43
C ASN A 423 -3.68 27.84 -8.92
N THR A 424 -3.11 28.72 -8.12
CA THR A 424 -1.74 29.18 -8.29
C THR A 424 -0.80 28.19 -7.61
N TYR A 425 -0.59 27.03 -8.23
CA TYR A 425 0.59 26.22 -7.92
C TYR A 425 1.82 27.00 -8.39
N PRO A 426 2.79 27.31 -7.54
CA PRO A 426 4.08 27.77 -8.02
C PRO A 426 4.64 26.66 -8.91
N LYS A 427 4.80 26.94 -10.19
CA LYS A 427 5.57 26.07 -11.10
C LYS A 427 6.90 25.81 -10.44
N ALA A 428 7.26 24.52 -10.29
CA ALA A 428 8.59 24.12 -9.84
C ALA A 428 9.63 24.84 -10.69
N ALA A 429 10.36 25.75 -10.07
CA ALA A 429 11.51 26.39 -10.70
C ALA A 429 12.59 25.31 -10.83
N GLY A 430 13.04 25.06 -12.06
CA GLY A 430 14.28 24.34 -12.32
C GLY A 430 14.15 22.98 -12.98
N ALA A 431 13.83 22.97 -14.27
CA ALA A 431 14.39 22.01 -15.20
C ALA A 431 14.73 22.81 -16.47
N GLN A 432 15.89 23.47 -16.44
CA GLN A 432 16.58 23.89 -17.66
C GLN A 432 17.82 22.99 -17.82
N SER A 433 17.92 22.45 -19.07
CA SER A 433 18.98 21.73 -19.76
C SER A 433 19.40 20.37 -19.20
#